data_7bfc75fe10db15ce7f9645dba1ff909e
#
_entry.id   7bfc75fe10db15ce7f9645dba1ff909e
#
_cell.length_a   1.000
_cell.length_b   1.000
_cell.length_c   1.000
_cell.angle_alpha   90.00
_cell.angle_beta   90.00
_cell.angle_gamma   90.00
#
_symmetry.space_group_name_H-M   'P 1'
#
loop_
_entity.id
_entity.type
_entity.pdbx_description
1 polymer ?
#
loop_
_entity_poly.entity_id
_entity_poly.type
_entity_poly.pdbx_seq_one_letter_code
_entity_poly.pdbx_strand_id
1 'polypeptide(L)'
;MYLESQGYRVECANSGVEALSIFENAPLDLVISDVMMPEMDGFEFCRRLRTTRLGQLVPFIFLSGQGEIESKVEGHSIGADDYLVKPFQSEEILAKVKAQLERSHRIHAEIVRLLQTSTAGAVEPKAMAVLPAPAPLPLTPAEERVFWEVIQGYTNKQISDRLFISPRTVQAHLGSIFSKLQLENRAQLVRFALEKGYKPPQT
;
A
#
# COMPACT_ATOMS: atom_id res chain seq x y z
N MET A 1 24.32 -7.13 11.66
CA MET A 1 22.95 -6.89 12.17
C MET A 1 22.11 -8.16 12.06
N TYR A 2 21.06 -8.39 12.92
CA TYR A 2 20.32 -9.68 12.92
C TYR A 2 19.71 -10.03 11.55
N LEU A 3 19.09 -9.07 10.87
CA LEU A 3 18.50 -9.33 9.55
C LEU A 3 19.55 -9.72 8.49
N GLU A 4 20.77 -9.18 8.55
CA GLU A 4 21.85 -9.59 7.65
C GLU A 4 22.25 -11.05 7.88
N SER A 5 22.30 -11.50 9.15
CA SER A 5 22.56 -12.91 9.46
C SER A 5 21.48 -13.86 8.94
N GLN A 6 20.31 -13.34 8.60
CA GLN A 6 19.19 -14.06 7.98
C GLN A 6 19.18 -13.95 6.44
N GLY A 7 20.24 -13.37 5.85
CA GLY A 7 20.44 -13.29 4.40
C GLY A 7 19.80 -12.05 3.73
N TYR A 8 19.33 -11.07 4.49
CA TYR A 8 18.85 -9.81 3.93
C TYR A 8 20.01 -8.84 3.71
N ARG A 9 19.95 -8.10 2.61
CA ARG A 9 20.79 -6.91 2.45
C ARG A 9 20.11 -5.74 3.17
N VAL A 10 20.84 -5.06 4.06
CA VAL A 10 20.30 -4.00 4.89
C VAL A 10 21.06 -2.70 4.62
N GLU A 11 20.32 -1.65 4.29
CA GLU A 11 20.81 -0.29 4.22
C GLU A 11 20.31 0.46 5.46
N CYS A 12 21.19 1.16 6.16
CA CYS A 12 20.85 1.90 7.37
C CYS A 12 20.89 3.41 7.11
N ALA A 13 19.92 4.12 7.68
CA ALA A 13 19.85 5.56 7.68
C ALA A 13 19.63 6.09 9.11
N ASN A 14 20.20 7.22 9.44
CA ASN A 14 20.10 7.85 10.76
C ASN A 14 18.97 8.90 10.82
N SER A 15 18.39 9.27 9.67
CA SER A 15 17.26 10.20 9.57
C SER A 15 16.36 9.86 8.39
N GLY A 16 15.14 10.39 8.41
CA GLY A 16 14.21 10.25 7.28
C GLY A 16 14.72 10.90 5.99
N VAL A 17 15.53 11.95 6.09
CA VAL A 17 16.14 12.62 4.93
C VAL A 17 17.17 11.71 4.27
N GLU A 18 18.07 11.11 5.06
CA GLU A 18 19.06 10.16 4.57
C GLU A 18 18.38 8.92 3.96
N ALA A 19 17.33 8.41 4.61
CA ALA A 19 16.56 7.27 4.13
C ALA A 19 15.91 7.54 2.76
N LEU A 20 15.35 8.73 2.53
CA LEU A 20 14.82 9.12 1.23
C LEU A 20 15.90 9.15 0.15
N SER A 21 17.08 9.71 0.47
CA SER A 21 18.22 9.75 -0.46
C SER A 21 18.70 8.34 -0.84
N ILE A 22 18.76 7.41 0.13
CA ILE A 22 19.09 6.01 -0.14
C ILE A 22 18.06 5.40 -1.07
N PHE A 23 16.77 5.61 -0.80
CA PHE A 23 15.66 5.05 -1.58
C PHE A 23 15.64 5.57 -3.03
N GLU A 24 15.99 6.83 -3.26
CA GLU A 24 16.09 7.42 -4.61
C GLU A 24 17.20 6.79 -5.44
N ASN A 25 18.30 6.36 -4.81
CA ASN A 25 19.45 5.77 -5.48
C ASN A 25 19.36 4.25 -5.66
N ALA A 26 18.60 3.57 -4.79
CA ALA A 26 18.42 2.12 -4.86
C ALA A 26 17.01 1.74 -4.37
N PRO A 27 16.18 1.12 -5.21
CA PRO A 27 14.87 0.65 -4.77
C PRO A 27 15.04 -0.42 -3.68
N LEU A 28 14.22 -0.31 -2.63
CA LEU A 28 14.21 -1.23 -1.49
C LEU A 28 12.92 -2.06 -1.54
N ASP A 29 13.02 -3.31 -1.10
CA ASP A 29 11.88 -4.24 -1.06
C ASP A 29 11.00 -4.05 0.18
N LEU A 30 11.52 -3.41 1.25
CA LEU A 30 10.82 -3.14 2.50
C LEU A 30 11.52 -2.03 3.28
N VAL A 31 10.75 -1.22 3.97
CA VAL A 31 11.26 -0.18 4.88
C VAL A 31 10.84 -0.49 6.32
N ILE A 32 11.79 -0.34 7.25
CA ILE A 32 11.54 -0.36 8.69
C ILE A 32 12.00 0.99 9.24
N SER A 33 11.12 1.69 9.90
CA SER A 33 11.41 3.02 10.43
C SER A 33 10.96 3.17 11.87
N ASP A 34 11.79 3.80 12.69
CA ASP A 34 11.32 4.34 13.97
C ASP A 34 10.28 5.45 13.69
N VAL A 35 9.31 5.58 14.57
CA VAL A 35 8.38 6.73 14.56
C VAL A 35 9.14 7.99 14.93
N MET A 36 9.95 7.94 15.99
CA MET A 36 10.72 9.08 16.48
C MET A 36 12.13 9.08 15.89
N MET A 37 12.39 9.99 14.96
CA MET A 37 13.70 10.20 14.36
C MET A 37 14.04 11.68 14.32
N PRO A 38 15.35 12.06 14.32
CA PRO A 38 15.76 13.44 14.19
C PRO A 38 15.45 13.99 12.79
N GLU A 39 15.31 15.30 12.67
CA GLU A 39 15.10 16.09 11.45
C GLU A 39 13.75 15.79 10.76
N MET A 40 13.45 14.54 10.52
CA MET A 40 12.22 14.07 9.88
C MET A 40 11.75 12.82 10.62
N ASP A 41 10.58 12.88 11.23
CA ASP A 41 9.99 11.73 11.90
C ASP A 41 9.57 10.61 10.90
N GLY A 42 9.30 9.42 11.43
CA GLY A 42 8.93 8.28 10.61
C GLY A 42 7.63 8.49 9.84
N PHE A 43 6.69 9.27 10.37
CA PHE A 43 5.43 9.55 9.71
C PHE A 43 5.61 10.45 8.48
N GLU A 44 6.38 11.52 8.63
CA GLU A 44 6.71 12.40 7.51
C GLU A 44 7.57 11.68 6.47
N PHE A 45 8.51 10.83 6.90
CA PHE A 45 9.26 9.96 6.00
C PHE A 45 8.34 9.04 5.20
N CYS A 46 7.42 8.35 5.86
CA CYS A 46 6.45 7.48 5.18
C CYS A 46 5.58 8.26 4.19
N ARG A 47 5.08 9.45 4.59
CA ARG A 47 4.29 10.31 3.69
C ARG A 47 5.06 10.67 2.42
N ARG A 48 6.31 11.13 2.56
CA ARG A 48 7.16 11.49 1.42
C ARG A 48 7.47 10.29 0.55
N LEU A 49 7.82 9.17 1.16
CA LEU A 49 8.05 7.92 0.44
C LEU A 49 6.82 7.55 -0.41
N ARG A 50 5.63 7.62 0.15
CA ARG A 50 4.36 7.32 -0.54
C ARG A 50 4.02 8.29 -1.68
N THR A 51 4.66 9.46 -1.77
CA THR A 51 4.51 10.36 -2.94
C THR A 51 5.37 9.92 -4.12
N THR A 52 6.38 9.08 -3.90
CA THR A 52 7.24 8.57 -4.98
C THR A 52 6.59 7.39 -5.68
N ARG A 53 6.85 7.23 -6.98
CA ARG A 53 6.26 6.15 -7.78
C ARG A 53 6.61 4.75 -7.24
N LEU A 54 7.85 4.53 -6.84
CA LEU A 54 8.31 3.24 -6.31
C LEU A 54 7.88 3.04 -4.85
N GLY A 55 7.91 4.09 -4.05
CA GLY A 55 7.59 4.04 -2.62
C GLY A 55 6.10 3.81 -2.31
N GLN A 56 5.20 3.96 -3.29
CA GLN A 56 3.77 3.71 -3.08
C GLN A 56 3.46 2.26 -2.70
N LEU A 57 4.25 1.31 -3.21
CA LEU A 57 4.00 -0.12 -3.07
C LEU A 57 4.99 -0.82 -2.12
N VAL A 58 6.04 -0.13 -1.69
CA VAL A 58 7.05 -0.70 -0.79
C VAL A 58 6.44 -0.93 0.59
N PRO A 59 6.47 -2.14 1.15
CA PRO A 59 6.01 -2.41 2.50
C PRO A 59 6.73 -1.54 3.53
N PHE A 60 5.98 -0.98 4.47
CA PHE A 60 6.49 -0.09 5.50
C PHE A 60 6.07 -0.55 6.89
N ILE A 61 7.05 -0.84 7.74
CA ILE A 61 6.85 -1.27 9.14
C ILE A 61 7.34 -0.15 10.05
N PHE A 62 6.47 0.34 10.94
CA PHE A 62 6.88 1.25 12.00
C PHE A 62 7.36 0.50 13.26
N LEU A 63 8.40 1.04 13.87
CA LEU A 63 8.81 0.71 15.23
C LEU A 63 8.27 1.79 16.17
N SER A 64 7.35 1.44 17.06
CA SER A 64 6.70 2.39 17.99
C SER A 64 7.01 2.08 19.45
N GLY A 65 7.04 3.11 20.31
CA GLY A 65 7.13 2.93 21.77
C GLY A 65 5.83 2.45 22.40
N GLN A 66 5.91 1.95 23.65
CA GLN A 66 4.73 1.69 24.47
C GLN A 66 4.03 3.03 24.80
N GLY A 67 2.76 3.16 24.46
CA GLY A 67 1.96 4.36 24.75
C GLY A 67 1.60 5.20 23.49
N GLU A 68 2.19 4.92 22.35
CA GLU A 68 1.90 5.61 21.08
C GLU A 68 0.69 4.97 20.35
N ILE A 69 -0.39 4.63 21.09
CA ILE A 69 -1.58 4.01 20.49
C ILE A 69 -2.28 4.98 19.51
N GLU A 70 -2.27 6.27 19.83
CA GLU A 70 -2.76 7.33 18.93
C GLU A 70 -1.94 7.41 17.64
N SER A 71 -0.63 7.19 17.73
CA SER A 71 0.29 7.10 16.60
C SER A 71 -0.02 5.92 15.66
N LYS A 72 -0.59 4.81 16.17
CA LYS A 72 -1.01 3.69 15.31
C LYS A 72 -2.16 4.06 14.39
N VAL A 73 -3.14 4.81 14.90
CA VAL A 73 -4.28 5.28 14.09
C VAL A 73 -3.79 6.26 13.03
N GLU A 74 -2.89 7.16 13.39
CA GLU A 74 -2.30 8.11 12.45
C GLU A 74 -1.45 7.40 11.40
N GLY A 75 -0.61 6.46 11.77
CA GLY A 75 0.25 5.75 10.84
C GLY A 75 -0.51 4.84 9.88
N HIS A 76 -1.59 4.17 10.28
CA HIS A 76 -2.47 3.47 9.34
C HIS A 76 -3.11 4.42 8.33
N SER A 77 -3.39 5.65 8.73
CA SER A 77 -3.92 6.69 7.83
C SER A 77 -2.89 7.19 6.81
N ILE A 78 -1.60 7.07 7.14
CA ILE A 78 -0.47 7.50 6.31
C ILE A 78 -0.07 6.42 5.28
N GLY A 79 -0.51 5.17 5.48
CA GLY A 79 -0.22 4.06 4.55
C GLY A 79 0.87 3.12 5.04
N ALA A 80 1.05 2.97 6.35
CA ALA A 80 1.85 1.89 6.90
C ALA A 80 1.18 0.53 6.71
N ASP A 81 1.99 -0.49 6.49
CA ASP A 81 1.53 -1.86 6.29
C ASP A 81 1.53 -2.66 7.59
N ASP A 82 2.41 -2.30 8.55
CA ASP A 82 2.49 -2.97 9.84
C ASP A 82 3.20 -2.13 10.92
N TYR A 83 3.11 -2.58 12.18
CA TYR A 83 3.72 -1.97 13.36
C TYR A 83 4.39 -3.02 14.23
N LEU A 84 5.48 -2.62 14.89
CA LEU A 84 6.14 -3.41 15.91
C LEU A 84 6.39 -2.54 17.15
N VAL A 85 5.87 -2.96 18.30
CA VAL A 85 5.97 -2.20 19.56
C VAL A 85 7.26 -2.55 20.27
N LYS A 86 8.03 -1.54 20.65
CA LYS A 86 9.23 -1.69 21.51
C LYS A 86 8.84 -1.91 22.98
N PRO A 87 9.54 -2.79 23.70
CA PRO A 87 10.60 -3.69 23.24
C PRO A 87 10.07 -4.90 22.48
N PHE A 88 10.80 -5.40 21.47
CA PHE A 88 10.46 -6.57 20.67
C PHE A 88 11.63 -7.55 20.59
N GLN A 89 11.33 -8.81 20.31
CA GLN A 89 12.33 -9.84 20.06
C GLN A 89 12.78 -9.80 18.59
N SER A 90 14.02 -10.24 18.33
CA SER A 90 14.56 -10.27 16.97
C SER A 90 13.74 -11.17 16.03
N GLU A 91 13.13 -12.21 16.56
CA GLU A 91 12.26 -13.13 15.84
C GLU A 91 10.95 -12.48 15.40
N GLU A 92 10.41 -11.54 16.19
CA GLU A 92 9.17 -10.82 15.86
C GLU A 92 9.37 -9.92 14.64
N ILE A 93 10.46 -9.15 14.61
CA ILE A 93 10.76 -8.32 13.44
C ILE A 93 11.02 -9.16 12.21
N LEU A 94 11.71 -10.28 12.33
CA LEU A 94 11.96 -11.21 11.24
C LEU A 94 10.66 -11.80 10.69
N ALA A 95 9.74 -12.20 11.55
CA ALA A 95 8.44 -12.74 11.15
C ALA A 95 7.63 -11.70 10.35
N LYS A 96 7.61 -10.45 10.81
CA LYS A 96 6.92 -9.35 10.11
C LYS A 96 7.56 -9.02 8.76
N VAL A 97 8.89 -8.95 8.70
CA VAL A 97 9.64 -8.76 7.45
C VAL A 97 9.30 -9.85 6.44
N LYS A 98 9.37 -11.12 6.84
CA LYS A 98 9.01 -12.26 5.96
C LYS A 98 7.57 -12.15 5.46
N ALA A 99 6.63 -11.91 6.36
CA ALA A 99 5.21 -11.80 6.01
C ALA A 99 4.93 -10.68 4.99
N GLN A 100 5.55 -9.52 5.18
CA GLN A 100 5.37 -8.37 4.26
C GLN A 100 6.03 -8.59 2.90
N LEU A 101 7.25 -9.15 2.87
CA LEU A 101 7.92 -9.49 1.62
C LEU A 101 7.19 -10.58 0.83
N GLU A 102 6.74 -11.64 1.48
CA GLU A 102 5.94 -12.69 0.84
C GLU A 102 4.62 -12.16 0.28
N ARG A 103 3.99 -11.23 1.01
CA ARG A 103 2.78 -10.57 0.55
C ARG A 103 3.04 -9.71 -0.69
N SER A 104 4.11 -8.91 -0.67
CA SER A 104 4.53 -8.07 -1.80
C SER A 104 4.85 -8.94 -3.03
N HIS A 105 5.61 -10.03 -2.85
CA HIS A 105 5.93 -10.97 -3.93
C HIS A 105 4.69 -11.64 -4.53
N ARG A 106 3.71 -12.05 -3.70
CA ARG A 106 2.45 -12.63 -4.21
C ARG A 106 1.65 -11.64 -5.05
N ILE A 107 1.56 -10.39 -4.59
CA ILE A 107 0.87 -9.33 -5.35
C ILE A 107 1.59 -9.08 -6.68
N HIS A 108 2.92 -8.98 -6.66
CA HIS A 108 3.72 -8.76 -7.86
C HIS A 108 3.58 -9.90 -8.87
N ALA A 109 3.69 -11.15 -8.41
CA ALA A 109 3.53 -12.34 -9.26
C ALA A 109 2.14 -12.40 -9.91
N GLU A 110 1.08 -12.01 -9.19
CA GLU A 110 -0.27 -11.99 -9.73
C GLU A 110 -0.46 -10.88 -10.77
N ILE A 111 0.11 -9.70 -10.54
CA ILE A 111 0.11 -8.60 -11.53
C ILE A 111 0.82 -9.05 -12.81
N VAL A 112 2.01 -9.64 -12.70
CA VAL A 112 2.77 -10.17 -13.84
C VAL A 112 1.96 -11.23 -14.60
N ARG A 113 1.32 -12.14 -13.88
CA ARG A 113 0.46 -13.18 -14.47
C ARG A 113 -0.71 -12.57 -15.26
N LEU A 114 -1.38 -11.58 -14.70
CA LEU A 114 -2.50 -10.88 -15.34
C LEU A 114 -2.05 -10.11 -16.60
N LEU A 115 -0.89 -9.48 -16.57
CA LEU A 115 -0.32 -8.80 -17.72
C LEU A 115 0.07 -9.78 -18.85
N GLN A 116 0.63 -10.94 -18.51
CA GLN A 116 1.00 -11.98 -19.48
C GLN A 116 -0.23 -12.63 -20.13
N THR A 117 -1.30 -12.84 -19.39
CA THR A 117 -2.57 -13.37 -19.96
C THR A 117 -3.25 -12.35 -20.87
N SER A 118 -3.01 -11.04 -20.68
CA SER A 118 -3.53 -9.99 -21.56
C SER A 118 -2.75 -9.86 -22.89
N THR A 119 -1.49 -10.30 -22.96
CA THR A 119 -0.64 -10.21 -24.15
C THR A 119 -0.62 -11.50 -24.99
N ALA A 120 -1.02 -12.65 -24.41
CA ALA A 120 -1.08 -13.94 -25.13
C ALA A 120 -2.33 -14.11 -26.01
N GLY A 121 -3.18 -13.10 -26.13
CA GLY A 121 -4.44 -13.10 -26.88
C GLY A 121 -4.40 -12.48 -28.28
N ALA A 122 -3.27 -12.50 -28.97
CA ALA A 122 -3.21 -12.16 -30.39
C ALA A 122 -3.33 -13.41 -31.27
N VAL A 123 -4.48 -14.12 -31.21
CA VAL A 123 -4.90 -15.10 -32.22
C VAL A 123 -6.42 -15.02 -32.38
N GLU A 124 -6.81 -14.55 -33.57
CA GLU A 124 -8.10 -14.64 -34.27
C GLU A 124 -9.41 -14.21 -33.59
N PRO A 125 -10.30 -13.51 -34.32
CA PRO A 125 -11.59 -13.08 -33.82
C PRO A 125 -12.59 -14.23 -33.85
N LYS A 126 -12.59 -15.06 -32.85
CA LYS A 126 -13.66 -16.02 -32.66
C LYS A 126 -14.48 -15.62 -31.43
N ALA A 127 -15.70 -15.15 -31.70
CA ALA A 127 -16.81 -14.92 -30.80
C ALA A 127 -16.44 -14.38 -29.40
N MET A 128 -16.52 -13.07 -29.28
CA MET A 128 -16.52 -12.31 -28.04
C MET A 128 -17.60 -12.87 -27.10
N ALA A 129 -17.23 -13.81 -26.23
CA ALA A 129 -18.02 -14.09 -25.05
C ALA A 129 -17.93 -12.82 -24.20
N VAL A 130 -19.00 -12.05 -24.17
CA VAL A 130 -19.19 -10.91 -23.27
C VAL A 130 -19.00 -11.45 -21.85
N LEU A 131 -17.85 -11.13 -21.24
CA LEU A 131 -17.70 -11.33 -19.79
C LEU A 131 -18.85 -10.54 -19.14
N PRO A 132 -19.64 -11.15 -18.26
CA PRO A 132 -20.71 -10.44 -17.59
C PRO A 132 -20.11 -9.20 -16.92
N ALA A 133 -20.74 -8.06 -17.11
CA ALA A 133 -20.31 -6.82 -16.45
C ALA A 133 -20.18 -7.09 -14.95
N PRO A 134 -19.12 -6.56 -14.28
CA PRO A 134 -18.94 -6.80 -12.88
C PRO A 134 -20.19 -6.38 -12.11
N ALA A 135 -20.58 -7.17 -11.10
CA ALA A 135 -21.76 -6.88 -10.30
C ALA A 135 -21.67 -5.46 -9.70
N PRO A 136 -22.78 -4.71 -9.58
CA PRO A 136 -22.74 -3.37 -9.01
C PRO A 136 -22.13 -3.42 -7.61
N LEU A 137 -21.21 -2.48 -7.34
CA LEU A 137 -20.57 -2.38 -6.02
C LEU A 137 -21.61 -1.99 -4.97
N PRO A 138 -21.59 -2.57 -3.76
CA PRO A 138 -22.47 -2.17 -2.65
C PRO A 138 -21.99 -0.84 -2.00
N LEU A 139 -21.57 0.11 -2.83
CA LEU A 139 -20.99 1.38 -2.43
C LEU A 139 -21.97 2.52 -2.76
N THR A 140 -21.94 3.57 -1.94
CA THR A 140 -22.62 4.82 -2.28
C THR A 140 -21.88 5.53 -3.41
N PRO A 141 -22.54 6.47 -4.15
CA PRO A 141 -21.87 7.21 -5.23
C PRO A 141 -20.62 7.99 -4.80
N ALA A 142 -20.55 8.42 -3.53
CA ALA A 142 -19.37 9.10 -2.98
C ALA A 142 -18.22 8.10 -2.70
N GLU A 143 -18.54 6.94 -2.13
CA GLU A 143 -17.58 5.87 -1.89
C GLU A 143 -17.06 5.27 -3.21
N GLU A 144 -17.93 5.15 -4.20
CA GLU A 144 -17.55 4.66 -5.52
C GLU A 144 -16.54 5.60 -6.21
N ARG A 145 -16.73 6.91 -6.13
CA ARG A 145 -15.72 7.86 -6.62
C ARG A 145 -14.38 7.68 -5.94
N VAL A 146 -14.37 7.54 -4.62
CA VAL A 146 -13.13 7.27 -3.87
C VAL A 146 -12.54 5.92 -4.26
N PHE A 147 -13.34 4.86 -4.42
CA PHE A 147 -12.91 3.55 -4.89
C PHE A 147 -12.17 3.65 -6.23
N TRP A 148 -12.72 4.36 -7.23
CA TRP A 148 -12.10 4.52 -8.55
C TRP A 148 -10.75 5.25 -8.48
N GLU A 149 -10.62 6.29 -7.67
CA GLU A 149 -9.36 6.99 -7.48
C GLU A 149 -8.30 6.09 -6.79
N VAL A 150 -8.73 5.25 -5.84
CA VAL A 150 -7.84 4.31 -5.15
C VAL A 150 -7.26 3.27 -6.10
N ILE A 151 -8.07 2.67 -6.96
CA ILE A 151 -7.59 1.64 -7.90
C ILE A 151 -6.74 2.22 -9.03
N GLN A 152 -6.83 3.52 -9.30
CA GLN A 152 -5.91 4.26 -10.17
C GLN A 152 -4.57 4.58 -9.50
N GLY A 153 -4.41 4.28 -8.20
CA GLY A 153 -3.16 4.45 -7.48
C GLY A 153 -2.99 5.80 -6.77
N TYR A 154 -3.99 6.68 -6.75
CA TYR A 154 -3.87 7.99 -6.11
C TYR A 154 -3.84 7.90 -4.59
N THR A 155 -2.95 8.66 -3.95
CA THR A 155 -2.88 8.79 -2.48
C THR A 155 -4.12 9.51 -1.92
N ASN A 156 -4.38 9.39 -0.61
CA ASN A 156 -5.51 10.08 0.02
C ASN A 156 -5.49 11.60 -0.19
N LYS A 157 -4.30 12.20 -0.20
CA LYS A 157 -4.12 13.63 -0.51
C LYS A 157 -4.52 13.95 -1.95
N GLN A 158 -4.01 13.19 -2.91
CA GLN A 158 -4.36 13.37 -4.32
C GLN A 158 -5.86 13.15 -4.55
N ILE A 159 -6.45 12.15 -3.90
CA ILE A 159 -7.91 11.90 -3.96
C ILE A 159 -8.68 13.08 -3.38
N SER A 160 -8.23 13.64 -2.25
CA SER A 160 -8.86 14.80 -1.64
C SER A 160 -8.84 16.02 -2.56
N ASP A 161 -7.70 16.28 -3.21
CA ASP A 161 -7.52 17.38 -4.14
C ASP A 161 -8.39 17.19 -5.42
N ARG A 162 -8.45 15.97 -5.95
CA ARG A 162 -9.22 15.64 -7.15
C ARG A 162 -10.72 15.62 -6.95
N LEU A 163 -11.18 15.16 -5.79
CA LEU A 163 -12.61 15.06 -5.47
C LEU A 163 -13.14 16.27 -4.70
N PHE A 164 -12.28 17.25 -4.40
CA PHE A 164 -12.61 18.47 -3.64
C PHE A 164 -13.23 18.15 -2.26
N ILE A 165 -12.68 17.16 -1.56
CA ILE A 165 -13.08 16.75 -0.20
C ILE A 165 -11.87 16.73 0.73
N SER A 166 -12.09 16.76 2.06
CA SER A 166 -10.97 16.72 2.99
C SER A 166 -10.27 15.33 3.00
N PRO A 167 -8.96 15.26 3.31
CA PRO A 167 -8.28 13.97 3.50
C PRO A 167 -8.95 13.09 4.57
N ARG A 168 -9.53 13.70 5.60
CA ARG A 168 -10.32 13.02 6.64
C ARG A 168 -11.58 12.38 6.07
N THR A 169 -12.24 13.06 5.13
CA THR A 169 -13.43 12.54 4.43
C THR A 169 -13.04 11.35 3.54
N VAL A 170 -11.92 11.44 2.81
CA VAL A 170 -11.38 10.30 2.02
C VAL A 170 -11.16 9.08 2.92
N GLN A 171 -10.55 9.30 4.07
CA GLN A 171 -10.29 8.23 5.04
C GLN A 171 -11.57 7.60 5.58
N ALA A 172 -12.57 8.41 5.91
CA ALA A 172 -13.87 7.92 6.34
C ALA A 172 -14.54 7.04 5.26
N HIS A 173 -14.49 7.48 4.00
CA HIS A 173 -14.99 6.69 2.87
C HIS A 173 -14.23 5.39 2.71
N LEU A 174 -12.89 5.40 2.83
CA LEU A 174 -12.09 4.18 2.75
C LEU A 174 -12.45 3.18 3.86
N GLY A 175 -12.61 3.64 5.09
CA GLY A 175 -13.07 2.79 6.20
C GLY A 175 -14.43 2.15 5.92
N SER A 176 -15.38 2.91 5.39
CA SER A 176 -16.69 2.40 4.98
C SER A 176 -16.60 1.40 3.82
N ILE A 177 -15.78 1.68 2.80
CA ILE A 177 -15.52 0.78 1.67
C ILE A 177 -14.94 -0.54 2.16
N PHE A 178 -13.93 -0.49 3.01
CA PHE A 178 -13.30 -1.70 3.56
C PHE A 178 -14.32 -2.54 4.34
N SER A 179 -15.12 -1.92 5.18
CA SER A 179 -16.18 -2.60 5.92
C SER A 179 -17.21 -3.26 4.99
N LYS A 180 -17.71 -2.54 3.98
CA LYS A 180 -18.73 -3.04 3.04
C LYS A 180 -18.24 -4.16 2.14
N LEU A 181 -16.97 -4.11 1.73
CA LEU A 181 -16.35 -5.11 0.87
C LEU A 181 -15.63 -6.21 1.67
N GLN A 182 -15.68 -6.16 3.00
CA GLN A 182 -14.99 -7.08 3.92
C GLN A 182 -13.47 -7.15 3.64
N LEU A 183 -12.85 -5.99 3.43
CA LEU A 183 -11.43 -5.84 3.15
C LEU A 183 -10.76 -5.15 4.35
N GLU A 184 -9.50 -5.44 4.57
CA GLU A 184 -8.75 -4.91 5.71
C GLU A 184 -7.86 -3.71 5.36
N ASN A 185 -7.52 -3.55 4.08
CA ASN A 185 -6.58 -2.52 3.66
C ASN A 185 -6.67 -2.19 2.16
N ARG A 186 -5.95 -1.13 1.79
CA ARG A 186 -5.89 -0.60 0.42
C ARG A 186 -5.39 -1.62 -0.61
N ALA A 187 -4.39 -2.43 -0.27
CA ALA A 187 -3.85 -3.43 -1.19
C ALA A 187 -4.90 -4.50 -1.53
N GLN A 188 -5.69 -4.93 -0.52
CA GLN A 188 -6.81 -5.83 -0.75
C GLN A 188 -7.90 -5.20 -1.62
N LEU A 189 -8.13 -3.88 -1.50
CA LEU A 189 -9.09 -3.17 -2.34
C LEU A 189 -8.67 -3.16 -3.80
N VAL A 190 -7.40 -2.84 -4.09
CA VAL A 190 -6.85 -2.86 -5.45
C VAL A 190 -6.92 -4.27 -6.03
N ARG A 191 -6.53 -5.27 -5.25
CA ARG A 191 -6.61 -6.67 -5.63
C ARG A 191 -8.05 -7.10 -5.95
N PHE A 192 -8.99 -6.79 -5.06
CA PHE A 192 -10.43 -7.07 -5.25
C PHE A 192 -10.94 -6.48 -6.57
N ALA A 193 -10.57 -5.24 -6.88
CA ALA A 193 -10.97 -4.58 -8.11
C ALA A 193 -10.43 -5.31 -9.36
N LEU A 194 -9.16 -5.71 -9.33
CA LEU A 194 -8.52 -6.46 -10.41
C LEU A 194 -9.14 -7.84 -10.61
N GLU A 195 -9.34 -8.60 -9.54
CA GLU A 195 -9.93 -9.95 -9.58
C GLU A 195 -11.38 -9.96 -10.10
N LYS A 196 -12.13 -8.91 -9.75
CA LYS A 196 -13.53 -8.76 -10.20
C LYS A 196 -13.68 -8.07 -11.56
N GLY A 197 -12.57 -7.63 -12.16
CA GLY A 197 -12.57 -6.99 -13.47
C GLY A 197 -13.10 -5.55 -13.48
N TYR A 198 -13.13 -4.89 -12.33
CA TYR A 198 -13.49 -3.47 -12.27
C TYR A 198 -12.43 -2.61 -12.94
N LYS A 199 -12.85 -1.81 -13.91
CA LYS A 199 -11.98 -0.85 -14.62
C LYS A 199 -12.53 0.57 -14.38
N PRO A 200 -11.64 1.57 -14.17
CA PRO A 200 -12.09 2.95 -14.05
C PRO A 200 -12.86 3.36 -15.31
N PRO A 201 -13.94 4.14 -15.17
CA PRO A 201 -14.66 4.68 -16.32
C PRO A 201 -13.68 5.47 -17.19
N GLN A 202 -13.67 5.18 -18.48
CA GLN A 202 -12.89 5.96 -19.44
C GLN A 202 -13.56 7.32 -19.60
N THR A 203 -12.89 8.37 -19.19
CA THR A 203 -13.28 9.76 -19.41
C THR A 203 -12.90 10.17 -20.82
#